data_191e173637b6c6f37990d9d175eaf724
#
_entry.id   191e173637b6c6f37990d9d175eaf724
#
_cell.length_a   1.000
_cell.length_b   1.000
_cell.length_c   1.000
_cell.angle_alpha   90.00
_cell.angle_beta   90.00
_cell.angle_gamma   90.00
#
_symmetry.space_group_name_H-M   'P 1'
#
loop_
_entity.id
_entity.type
_entity.pdbx_description
1 polymer ?
#
loop_
_entity_poly.entity_id
_entity_poly.type
_entity_poly.pdbx_seq_one_letter_code
_entity_poly.pdbx_strand_id
1 'polypeptide(L)'
;MAYTREQIRLRLDELASNMSLFYKRGCINYRGKTSDSKEYYSEVISEWLLEHLDLLNKIKPITRRSSYWVDGHDGIPDNPDSNREEELIAMAMKRQGSMPLVGQVLDYQTPLKSVQKDKAGKIDLLTYDGDTLRILELKEPDSKETMLRCVLEGYTYLKTVDKDKLISDFSRDSGVVIPEGTQLEACPFVFRGGFQWKEMQQDRTHLKRLMEVLNSKPYYVVEENGTYFVTED
;
A
#
# COMPACT_ATOMS: atom_id res chain seq x y z
N MET A 1 -12.47 -25.31 1.94
CA MET A 1 -12.24 -25.95 0.63
C MET A 1 -11.25 -25.12 -0.16
N ALA A 2 -10.32 -25.77 -0.87
CA ALA A 2 -9.43 -25.07 -1.79
C ALA A 2 -10.12 -24.93 -3.16
N TYR A 3 -9.97 -23.76 -3.80
CA TYR A 3 -10.52 -23.47 -5.13
C TYR A 3 -9.61 -24.00 -6.24
N THR A 4 -10.18 -24.34 -7.40
CA THR A 4 -9.41 -24.58 -8.63
C THR A 4 -8.93 -23.27 -9.24
N ARG A 5 -7.95 -23.35 -10.13
CA ARG A 5 -7.48 -22.18 -10.92
C ARG A 5 -8.64 -21.52 -11.68
N GLU A 6 -9.47 -22.30 -12.36
CA GLU A 6 -10.61 -21.78 -13.11
C GLU A 6 -11.64 -21.08 -12.20
N GLN A 7 -11.96 -21.67 -11.05
CA GLN A 7 -12.88 -21.04 -10.08
C GLN A 7 -12.38 -19.68 -9.60
N ILE A 8 -11.06 -19.52 -9.40
CA ILE A 8 -10.47 -18.23 -9.06
C ILE A 8 -10.65 -17.26 -10.22
N ARG A 9 -10.30 -17.62 -11.45
CA ARG A 9 -10.41 -16.75 -12.62
C ARG A 9 -11.83 -16.26 -12.86
N LEU A 10 -12.82 -17.15 -12.86
CA LEU A 10 -14.23 -16.79 -12.98
C LEU A 10 -14.67 -15.79 -11.91
N ARG A 11 -14.21 -15.98 -10.68
CA ARG A 11 -14.51 -15.04 -9.59
C ARG A 11 -13.86 -13.67 -9.80
N LEU A 12 -12.68 -13.60 -10.38
CA LEU A 12 -12.02 -12.34 -10.72
C LEU A 12 -12.78 -11.57 -11.80
N ASP A 13 -13.26 -12.28 -12.83
CA ASP A 13 -14.09 -11.70 -13.91
C ASP A 13 -15.37 -11.06 -13.35
N GLU A 14 -16.05 -11.71 -12.40
CA GLU A 14 -17.21 -11.16 -11.70
C GLU A 14 -16.88 -9.88 -10.90
N LEU A 15 -15.68 -9.81 -10.32
CA LEU A 15 -15.25 -8.70 -9.47
C LEU A 15 -14.64 -7.52 -10.25
N ALA A 16 -14.30 -7.71 -11.52
CA ALA A 16 -13.63 -6.73 -12.37
C ALA A 16 -14.42 -5.43 -12.62
N SER A 17 -15.72 -5.44 -12.34
CA SER A 17 -16.60 -4.28 -12.50
C SER A 17 -16.26 -3.10 -11.57
N ASN A 18 -15.53 -3.32 -10.48
CA ASN A 18 -15.17 -2.29 -9.50
C ASN A 18 -13.74 -2.45 -9.00
N MET A 19 -12.78 -1.96 -9.79
CA MET A 19 -11.36 -2.04 -9.49
C MET A 19 -10.94 -1.16 -8.30
N SER A 20 -11.65 -0.08 -8.00
CA SER A 20 -11.35 0.77 -6.83
C SER A 20 -11.58 0.06 -5.48
N LEU A 21 -12.34 -1.03 -5.46
CA LEU A 21 -12.57 -1.86 -4.27
C LEU A 21 -12.04 -3.28 -4.44
N PHE A 22 -11.29 -3.54 -5.51
CA PHE A 22 -10.84 -4.88 -5.85
C PHE A 22 -9.93 -5.48 -4.77
N TYR A 23 -8.97 -4.71 -4.27
CA TYR A 23 -8.06 -5.13 -3.20
C TYR A 23 -8.79 -5.57 -1.91
N LYS A 24 -10.01 -5.03 -1.63
CA LYS A 24 -10.83 -5.38 -0.47
C LYS A 24 -11.56 -6.72 -0.61
N ARG A 25 -11.53 -7.34 -1.80
CA ARG A 25 -12.22 -8.62 -2.02
C ARG A 25 -11.48 -9.75 -1.34
N GLY A 26 -12.21 -10.61 -0.64
CA GLY A 26 -11.63 -11.69 0.17
C GLY A 26 -10.70 -12.62 -0.63
N CYS A 27 -11.00 -12.87 -1.93
CA CYS A 27 -10.16 -13.72 -2.77
C CYS A 27 -8.75 -13.13 -3.00
N ILE A 28 -8.58 -11.81 -2.97
CA ILE A 28 -7.27 -11.15 -3.15
C ILE A 28 -6.31 -11.49 -1.99
N ASN A 29 -6.88 -11.82 -0.84
CA ASN A 29 -6.10 -12.21 0.35
C ASN A 29 -6.09 -13.73 0.59
N TYR A 30 -6.43 -14.54 -0.42
CA TYR A 30 -6.35 -15.99 -0.28
C TYR A 30 -4.91 -16.45 -0.18
N ARG A 31 -4.64 -17.22 0.88
CA ARG A 31 -3.34 -17.84 1.16
C ARG A 31 -3.38 -19.32 0.76
N GLY A 32 -2.25 -19.85 0.35
CA GLY A 32 -2.14 -21.25 -0.05
C GLY A 32 -2.24 -21.43 -1.56
N LYS A 33 -2.64 -22.64 -1.97
CA LYS A 33 -2.56 -23.10 -3.36
C LYS A 33 -3.91 -23.62 -3.87
N THR A 34 -4.09 -23.53 -5.20
CA THR A 34 -5.21 -24.14 -5.92
C THR A 34 -5.27 -25.63 -5.70
N SER A 35 -6.47 -26.21 -5.77
CA SER A 35 -6.68 -27.64 -5.54
C SER A 35 -6.21 -28.53 -6.69
N ASP A 36 -6.20 -27.99 -7.89
CA ASP A 36 -5.82 -28.67 -9.15
C ASP A 36 -4.34 -28.46 -9.51
N SER A 37 -3.95 -27.25 -9.89
CA SER A 37 -2.61 -26.96 -10.39
C SER A 37 -1.53 -26.78 -9.33
N LYS A 38 -1.92 -26.70 -8.05
CA LYS A 38 -1.02 -26.40 -6.91
C LYS A 38 -0.25 -25.08 -7.02
N GLU A 39 -0.74 -24.16 -7.80
CA GLU A 39 -0.23 -22.79 -7.89
C GLU A 39 -0.71 -21.97 -6.71
N TYR A 40 0.10 -21.01 -6.27
CA TYR A 40 -0.36 -20.10 -5.23
C TYR A 40 -1.50 -19.21 -5.76
N TYR A 41 -2.48 -18.90 -4.92
CA TYR A 41 -3.57 -18.03 -5.32
C TYR A 41 -3.09 -16.66 -5.77
N SER A 42 -2.08 -16.08 -5.09
CA SER A 42 -1.47 -14.82 -5.49
C SER A 42 -0.86 -14.87 -6.90
N GLU A 43 -0.31 -16.03 -7.33
CA GLU A 43 0.20 -16.20 -8.69
C GLU A 43 -0.91 -16.19 -9.73
N VAL A 44 -1.96 -16.99 -9.52
CA VAL A 44 -3.12 -17.05 -10.43
C VAL A 44 -3.79 -15.67 -10.58
N ILE A 45 -3.92 -14.94 -9.47
CA ILE A 45 -4.53 -13.61 -9.47
C ILE A 45 -3.62 -12.59 -10.16
N SER A 46 -2.30 -12.66 -9.91
CA SER A 46 -1.34 -11.75 -10.54
C SER A 46 -1.23 -11.98 -12.05
N GLU A 47 -1.25 -13.23 -12.50
CA GLU A 47 -1.31 -13.57 -13.93
C GLU A 47 -2.57 -13.00 -14.58
N TRP A 48 -3.73 -13.20 -13.96
CA TRP A 48 -4.99 -12.65 -14.47
C TRP A 48 -4.94 -11.12 -14.55
N LEU A 49 -4.36 -10.43 -13.54
CA LEU A 49 -4.19 -8.98 -13.56
C LEU A 49 -3.23 -8.52 -14.67
N LEU A 50 -2.15 -9.28 -14.93
CA LEU A 50 -1.24 -8.99 -16.04
C LEU A 50 -1.90 -9.09 -17.42
N GLU A 51 -2.86 -10.01 -17.57
CA GLU A 51 -3.68 -10.13 -18.78
C GLU A 51 -4.74 -9.01 -18.92
N HIS A 52 -5.09 -8.33 -17.81
CA HIS A 52 -6.17 -7.35 -17.72
C HIS A 52 -5.71 -6.00 -17.12
N LEU A 53 -4.50 -5.56 -17.43
CA LEU A 53 -3.93 -4.31 -16.88
C LEU A 53 -4.77 -3.06 -17.19
N ASP A 54 -5.51 -3.06 -18.30
CA ASP A 54 -6.42 -1.98 -18.68
C ASP A 54 -7.53 -1.74 -17.64
N LEU A 55 -7.92 -2.76 -16.88
CA LEU A 55 -8.90 -2.64 -15.80
C LEU A 55 -8.43 -1.73 -14.68
N LEU A 56 -7.12 -1.75 -14.37
CA LEU A 56 -6.52 -0.89 -13.35
C LEU A 56 -6.60 0.60 -13.73
N ASN A 57 -6.65 0.93 -15.02
CA ASN A 57 -6.86 2.29 -15.51
C ASN A 57 -8.29 2.82 -15.29
N LYS A 58 -9.23 1.95 -14.92
CA LYS A 58 -10.60 2.31 -14.56
C LYS A 58 -10.73 2.88 -13.14
N ILE A 59 -9.67 2.77 -12.31
CA ILE A 59 -9.60 3.43 -11.01
C ILE A 59 -9.47 4.93 -11.26
N LYS A 60 -10.43 5.71 -10.76
CA LYS A 60 -10.48 7.15 -11.00
C LYS A 60 -9.97 7.93 -9.79
N PRO A 61 -9.26 9.05 -10.01
CA PRO A 61 -8.93 9.97 -8.95
C PRO A 61 -10.17 10.49 -8.23
N ILE A 62 -10.03 10.76 -6.95
CA ILE A 62 -11.03 11.42 -6.11
C ILE A 62 -10.43 12.74 -5.66
N THR A 63 -11.01 13.86 -6.11
CA THR A 63 -10.57 15.17 -5.64
C THR A 63 -11.11 15.41 -4.23
N ARG A 64 -10.20 15.47 -3.27
CA ARG A 64 -10.50 15.81 -1.88
C ARG A 64 -10.73 17.32 -1.76
N ARG A 65 -11.84 17.74 -1.13
CA ARG A 65 -12.16 19.18 -0.93
C ARG A 65 -11.29 19.80 0.15
N SER A 66 -11.06 19.09 1.26
CA SER A 66 -10.18 19.52 2.35
C SER A 66 -8.72 19.31 1.98
N SER A 67 -7.79 19.93 2.70
CA SER A 67 -6.36 19.65 2.59
C SER A 67 -6.06 18.17 2.85
N TYR A 68 -5.08 17.62 2.12
CA TYR A 68 -4.50 16.31 2.46
C TYR A 68 -3.65 16.41 3.72
N TRP A 69 -3.00 17.54 3.95
CA TRP A 69 -2.33 17.83 5.21
C TRP A 69 -3.33 17.89 6.35
N VAL A 70 -3.03 17.22 7.45
CA VAL A 70 -3.83 17.19 8.66
C VAL A 70 -3.00 17.78 9.79
N ASP A 71 -3.45 18.93 10.31
CA ASP A 71 -2.81 19.53 11.47
C ASP A 71 -2.92 18.64 12.69
N GLY A 72 -1.88 18.63 13.53
CA GLY A 72 -1.83 17.79 14.73
C GLY A 72 -1.42 16.33 14.49
N HIS A 73 -1.08 15.92 13.27
CA HIS A 73 -0.47 14.60 13.01
C HIS A 73 1.02 14.59 13.43
N ASP A 74 1.27 14.75 14.74
CA ASP A 74 2.60 14.76 15.36
C ASP A 74 3.14 13.35 15.65
N GLY A 75 2.31 12.33 15.47
CA GLY A 75 2.64 10.93 15.74
C GLY A 75 2.49 10.53 17.21
N ILE A 76 1.95 11.38 18.08
CA ILE A 76 1.68 11.04 19.48
C ILE A 76 0.31 10.36 19.58
N PRO A 77 0.23 9.10 20.05
CA PRO A 77 -1.04 8.41 20.15
C PRO A 77 -1.87 8.93 21.34
N ASP A 78 -3.14 9.26 21.08
CA ASP A 78 -4.11 9.57 22.14
C ASP A 78 -4.36 8.35 23.06
N ASN A 79 -4.29 7.15 22.51
CA ASN A 79 -4.42 5.89 23.23
C ASN A 79 -3.26 4.95 22.83
N PRO A 80 -2.19 4.84 23.64
CA PRO A 80 -1.06 3.96 23.36
C PRO A 80 -1.42 2.46 23.44
N ASP A 81 -2.51 2.11 24.12
CA ASP A 81 -3.00 0.72 24.23
C ASP A 81 -4.03 0.37 23.14
N SER A 82 -4.07 1.15 22.08
CA SER A 82 -4.95 0.89 20.93
C SER A 82 -4.59 -0.45 20.27
N ASN A 83 -5.60 -1.20 19.85
CA ASN A 83 -5.42 -2.42 19.05
C ASN A 83 -5.15 -2.15 17.57
N ARG A 84 -4.91 -0.89 17.20
CA ARG A 84 -4.54 -0.48 15.83
C ARG A 84 -3.03 -0.43 15.67
N GLU A 85 -2.42 -1.60 15.63
CA GLU A 85 -0.97 -1.74 15.66
C GLU A 85 -0.29 -1.04 14.47
N GLU A 86 -0.82 -1.19 13.25
CA GLU A 86 -0.30 -0.48 12.05
C GLU A 86 -0.31 1.06 12.25
N GLU A 87 -1.37 1.62 12.86
CA GLU A 87 -1.47 3.06 13.14
C GLU A 87 -0.45 3.50 14.20
N LEU A 88 -0.27 2.73 15.27
CA LEU A 88 0.74 3.01 16.31
C LEU A 88 2.17 2.96 15.77
N ILE A 89 2.48 1.99 14.91
CA ILE A 89 3.76 1.87 14.22
C ILE A 89 3.97 3.09 13.30
N ALA A 90 2.97 3.46 12.50
CA ALA A 90 3.04 4.62 11.61
C ALA A 90 3.27 5.93 12.40
N MET A 91 2.61 6.11 13.54
CA MET A 91 2.83 7.22 14.45
C MET A 91 4.27 7.24 15.01
N ALA A 92 4.80 6.09 15.39
CA ALA A 92 6.19 5.99 15.88
C ALA A 92 7.20 6.35 14.78
N MET A 93 6.99 5.90 13.54
CA MET A 93 7.82 6.27 12.39
C MET A 93 7.72 7.77 12.07
N LYS A 94 6.53 8.37 12.22
CA LYS A 94 6.35 9.82 12.08
C LYS A 94 7.16 10.58 13.12
N ARG A 95 7.18 10.15 14.40
CA ARG A 95 8.03 10.76 15.44
C ARG A 95 9.52 10.59 15.17
N GLN A 96 9.93 9.46 14.60
CA GLN A 96 11.31 9.23 14.18
C GLN A 96 11.75 10.23 13.11
N GLY A 97 10.83 10.67 12.25
CA GLY A 97 10.96 11.76 11.30
C GLY A 97 11.59 11.38 9.97
N SER A 98 12.63 10.55 9.92
CA SER A 98 13.28 10.13 8.67
C SER A 98 13.79 8.70 8.76
N MET A 99 13.72 8.01 7.61
CA MET A 99 14.24 6.66 7.48
C MET A 99 15.09 6.54 6.20
N PRO A 100 16.21 5.80 6.23
CA PRO A 100 17.00 5.53 5.03
C PRO A 100 16.12 4.97 3.90
N LEU A 101 16.48 5.22 2.64
CA LEU A 101 15.83 4.76 1.41
C LEU A 101 14.45 5.35 1.11
N VAL A 102 13.66 5.73 2.10
CA VAL A 102 12.32 6.29 1.89
C VAL A 102 12.21 7.77 2.27
N GLY A 103 13.21 8.31 2.99
CA GLY A 103 13.32 9.73 3.29
C GLY A 103 12.53 10.19 4.52
N GLN A 104 12.11 11.45 4.52
CA GLN A 104 11.35 12.07 5.59
C GLN A 104 9.91 11.56 5.60
N VAL A 105 9.40 11.18 6.76
CA VAL A 105 7.98 10.85 6.97
C VAL A 105 7.20 12.16 7.08
N LEU A 106 6.47 12.49 6.05
CA LEU A 106 5.65 13.71 5.98
C LEU A 106 4.37 13.59 6.81
N ASP A 107 3.70 12.43 6.71
CA ASP A 107 2.42 12.20 7.38
C ASP A 107 2.15 10.70 7.57
N TYR A 108 1.18 10.39 8.43
CA TYR A 108 0.61 9.05 8.61
C TYR A 108 -0.91 9.11 8.52
N GLN A 109 -1.55 8.00 8.14
CA GLN A 109 -3.01 7.91 8.01
C GLN A 109 -3.62 9.06 7.19
N THR A 110 -2.90 9.52 6.14
CA THR A 110 -3.33 10.63 5.27
C THR A 110 -4.66 10.29 4.59
N PRO A 111 -5.74 11.07 4.83
CA PRO A 111 -7.07 10.70 4.35
C PRO A 111 -7.24 10.94 2.86
N LEU A 112 -7.73 9.94 2.12
CA LEU A 112 -8.06 10.08 0.68
C LEU A 112 -9.48 10.60 0.43
N LYS A 113 -10.39 10.41 1.38
CA LYS A 113 -11.82 10.77 1.25
C LYS A 113 -12.11 12.19 1.73
N SER A 114 -13.13 12.81 1.14
CA SER A 114 -13.69 14.08 1.62
C SER A 114 -14.82 13.89 2.63
N VAL A 115 -15.59 12.81 2.52
CA VAL A 115 -16.74 12.49 3.36
C VAL A 115 -16.74 11.02 3.76
N GLN A 116 -17.38 10.68 4.87
CA GLN A 116 -17.42 9.29 5.36
C GLN A 116 -18.04 8.29 4.35
N LYS A 117 -18.92 8.75 3.47
CA LYS A 117 -19.53 7.89 2.43
C LYS A 117 -18.54 7.42 1.36
N ASP A 118 -17.44 8.14 1.17
CA ASP A 118 -16.39 7.74 0.25
C ASP A 118 -15.70 6.51 0.85
N LYS A 119 -15.68 5.40 0.13
CA LYS A 119 -15.05 4.14 0.57
C LYS A 119 -13.53 4.13 0.38
N ALA A 120 -12.93 5.28 0.04
CA ALA A 120 -11.49 5.44 -0.04
C ALA A 120 -10.88 5.26 1.36
N GLY A 121 -9.69 4.67 1.40
CA GLY A 121 -8.93 4.43 2.62
C GLY A 121 -8.18 5.67 3.11
N LYS A 122 -7.12 5.40 3.83
CA LYS A 122 -6.09 6.37 4.24
C LYS A 122 -4.74 5.80 3.80
N ILE A 123 -3.82 6.67 3.45
CA ILE A 123 -2.42 6.29 3.20
C ILE A 123 -1.78 6.05 4.57
N ASP A 124 -1.18 4.90 4.79
CA ASP A 124 -0.58 4.58 6.10
C ASP A 124 0.59 5.48 6.41
N LEU A 125 1.52 5.65 5.46
CA LEU A 125 2.63 6.59 5.54
C LEU A 125 2.84 7.31 4.21
N LEU A 126 3.11 8.61 4.28
CA LEU A 126 3.57 9.43 3.18
C LEU A 126 5.00 9.89 3.46
N THR A 127 5.94 9.59 2.54
CA THR A 127 7.35 9.94 2.72
C THR A 127 7.92 10.64 1.50
N TYR A 128 8.99 11.44 1.70
CA TYR A 128 9.67 12.18 0.65
C TYR A 128 11.18 12.17 0.87
N ASP A 129 11.96 11.78 -0.16
CA ASP A 129 13.41 11.70 -0.09
C ASP A 129 14.16 12.85 -0.79
N GLY A 130 13.44 13.82 -1.31
CA GLY A 130 13.97 14.93 -2.12
C GLY A 130 13.65 14.81 -3.61
N ASP A 131 13.41 13.60 -4.10
CA ASP A 131 13.11 13.32 -5.51
C ASP A 131 11.74 12.66 -5.69
N THR A 132 11.39 11.73 -4.81
CA THR A 132 10.20 10.89 -4.94
C THR A 132 9.33 10.98 -3.69
N LEU A 133 8.04 11.24 -3.90
CA LEU A 133 7.00 11.14 -2.89
C LEU A 133 6.46 9.70 -2.89
N ARG A 134 6.40 9.04 -1.73
CA ARG A 134 5.97 7.63 -1.64
C ARG A 134 4.76 7.45 -0.77
N ILE A 135 3.79 6.76 -1.30
CA ILE A 135 2.67 6.14 -0.58
C ILE A 135 3.15 4.79 -0.10
N LEU A 136 3.39 4.64 1.19
CA LEU A 136 3.81 3.38 1.79
C LEU A 136 2.61 2.70 2.42
N GLU A 137 2.30 1.49 1.94
CA GLU A 137 1.27 0.62 2.52
C GLU A 137 1.93 -0.26 3.57
N LEU A 138 1.71 0.09 4.83
CA LEU A 138 2.31 -0.57 5.99
C LEU A 138 1.54 -1.85 6.33
N LYS A 139 2.28 -2.90 6.68
CA LYS A 139 1.73 -4.10 7.32
C LYS A 139 2.51 -4.41 8.59
N GLU A 140 1.80 -4.56 9.69
CA GLU A 140 2.35 -4.94 11.00
C GLU A 140 3.13 -6.27 10.94
N PRO A 141 4.04 -6.56 11.88
CA PRO A 141 4.90 -7.75 11.85
C PRO A 141 4.13 -9.07 11.78
N ASP A 142 2.99 -9.14 12.47
CA ASP A 142 2.15 -10.34 12.57
C ASP A 142 1.03 -10.40 11.52
N SER A 143 0.95 -9.41 10.64
CA SER A 143 -0.03 -9.37 9.55
C SER A 143 0.02 -10.63 8.71
N LYS A 144 -1.17 -11.18 8.42
CA LYS A 144 -1.36 -12.35 7.55
C LYS A 144 -1.93 -11.95 6.18
N GLU A 145 -1.97 -10.67 5.88
CA GLU A 145 -2.34 -10.22 4.53
C GLU A 145 -1.29 -10.64 3.51
N THR A 146 -1.72 -10.88 2.27
CA THR A 146 -0.80 -11.26 1.20
C THR A 146 -0.05 -10.03 0.66
N MET A 147 1.17 -10.23 0.14
CA MET A 147 1.91 -9.18 -0.57
C MET A 147 1.07 -8.61 -1.73
N LEU A 148 0.35 -9.48 -2.47
CA LEU A 148 -0.54 -9.05 -3.54
C LEU A 148 -1.58 -8.03 -3.05
N ARG A 149 -2.22 -8.26 -1.90
CA ARG A 149 -3.18 -7.32 -1.33
C ARG A 149 -2.52 -5.99 -0.99
N CYS A 150 -1.36 -6.01 -0.35
CA CYS A 150 -0.59 -4.83 0.00
C CYS A 150 -0.25 -3.98 -1.26
N VAL A 151 0.25 -4.63 -2.31
CA VAL A 151 0.54 -3.99 -3.62
C VAL A 151 -0.71 -3.33 -4.21
N LEU A 152 -1.82 -4.05 -4.27
CA LEU A 152 -3.06 -3.55 -4.89
C LEU A 152 -3.72 -2.44 -4.06
N GLU A 153 -3.61 -2.47 -2.75
CA GLU A 153 -4.09 -1.42 -1.86
C GLU A 153 -3.31 -0.12 -2.10
N GLY A 154 -1.99 -0.14 -1.98
CA GLY A 154 -1.14 1.01 -2.26
C GLY A 154 -1.31 1.55 -3.67
N TYR A 155 -1.36 0.67 -4.68
CA TYR A 155 -1.61 1.07 -6.06
C TYR A 155 -2.99 1.71 -6.27
N THR A 156 -4.02 1.21 -5.58
CA THR A 156 -5.34 1.83 -5.62
C THR A 156 -5.30 3.23 -5.02
N TYR A 157 -4.56 3.45 -3.94
CA TYR A 157 -4.38 4.77 -3.34
C TYR A 157 -3.63 5.72 -4.28
N LEU A 158 -2.56 5.25 -4.94
CA LEU A 158 -1.84 6.00 -5.96
C LEU A 158 -2.74 6.48 -7.10
N LYS A 159 -3.66 5.62 -7.57
CA LYS A 159 -4.62 5.97 -8.64
C LYS A 159 -5.78 6.85 -8.15
N THR A 160 -6.08 6.78 -6.87
CA THR A 160 -7.22 7.50 -6.28
C THR A 160 -6.87 8.92 -5.85
N VAL A 161 -5.63 9.15 -5.40
CA VAL A 161 -5.19 10.45 -4.92
C VAL A 161 -5.13 11.48 -6.05
N ASP A 162 -5.55 12.71 -5.76
CA ASP A 162 -5.28 13.88 -6.60
C ASP A 162 -3.83 14.32 -6.33
N LYS A 163 -2.92 13.88 -7.20
CA LYS A 163 -1.48 14.04 -7.03
C LYS A 163 -1.06 15.51 -6.90
N ASP A 164 -1.56 16.35 -7.80
CA ASP A 164 -1.14 17.77 -7.84
C ASP A 164 -1.61 18.51 -6.59
N LYS A 165 -2.84 18.20 -6.15
CA LYS A 165 -3.36 18.73 -4.90
C LYS A 165 -2.60 18.20 -3.68
N LEU A 166 -2.24 16.91 -3.65
CA LEU A 166 -1.44 16.32 -2.57
C LEU A 166 -0.11 17.07 -2.43
N ILE A 167 0.62 17.23 -3.53
CA ILE A 167 1.90 17.95 -3.56
C ILE A 167 1.73 19.40 -3.10
N SER A 168 0.73 20.10 -3.64
CA SER A 168 0.45 21.50 -3.29
C SER A 168 0.11 21.68 -1.81
N ASP A 169 -0.76 20.81 -1.26
CA ASP A 169 -1.17 20.88 0.14
C ASP A 169 0.03 20.65 1.08
N PHE A 170 0.84 19.60 0.82
CA PHE A 170 2.01 19.32 1.63
C PHE A 170 3.11 20.38 1.50
N SER A 171 3.40 20.89 0.30
CA SER A 171 4.36 21.98 0.09
C SER A 171 3.96 23.25 0.85
N ARG A 172 2.67 23.54 0.94
CA ARG A 172 2.16 24.72 1.63
C ARG A 172 2.21 24.59 3.16
N ASP A 173 1.79 23.42 3.67
CA ASP A 173 1.41 23.27 5.07
C ASP A 173 2.42 22.44 5.91
N SER A 174 3.28 21.62 5.28
CA SER A 174 4.23 20.76 6.02
C SER A 174 5.58 21.41 6.33
N GLY A 175 5.88 22.55 5.75
CA GLY A 175 7.21 23.16 5.81
C GLY A 175 8.27 22.50 4.90
N VAL A 176 7.88 21.50 4.11
CA VAL A 176 8.74 20.80 3.14
C VAL A 176 8.36 21.22 1.74
N VAL A 177 9.31 21.75 0.99
CA VAL A 177 9.09 22.13 -0.42
C VAL A 177 9.15 20.88 -1.28
N ILE A 178 8.03 20.53 -1.91
CA ILE A 178 7.93 19.43 -2.87
C ILE A 178 7.69 20.04 -4.26
N PRO A 179 8.61 19.88 -5.21
CA PRO A 179 8.46 20.46 -6.55
C PRO A 179 7.20 19.95 -7.27
N GLU A 180 6.57 20.82 -8.05
CA GLU A 180 5.51 20.39 -8.97
C GLU A 180 6.06 19.33 -9.94
N GLY A 181 5.25 18.30 -10.22
CA GLY A 181 5.66 17.20 -11.06
C GLY A 181 6.49 16.11 -10.37
N THR A 182 6.84 16.26 -9.07
CA THR A 182 7.51 15.21 -8.29
C THR A 182 6.87 13.86 -8.55
N GLN A 183 7.71 12.83 -8.75
CA GLN A 183 7.22 11.47 -8.96
C GLN A 183 6.51 10.96 -7.71
N LEU A 184 5.38 10.26 -7.90
CA LEU A 184 4.62 9.60 -6.84
C LEU A 184 4.62 8.10 -7.09
N GLU A 185 5.02 7.32 -6.09
CA GLU A 185 5.06 5.86 -6.12
C GLU A 185 4.24 5.25 -5.00
N ALA A 186 3.76 4.03 -5.19
CA ALA A 186 3.11 3.25 -4.15
C ALA A 186 3.91 1.98 -3.89
N CYS A 187 4.33 1.79 -2.64
CA CYS A 187 5.25 0.75 -2.27
C CYS A 187 4.73 -0.05 -1.06
N PRO A 188 4.75 -1.39 -1.11
CA PRO A 188 4.60 -2.21 0.08
C PRO A 188 5.68 -1.87 1.11
N PHE A 189 5.27 -1.73 2.36
CA PHE A 189 6.14 -1.41 3.48
C PHE A 189 5.90 -2.42 4.60
N VAL A 190 6.69 -3.48 4.59
CA VAL A 190 6.41 -4.71 5.34
C VAL A 190 7.60 -5.14 6.18
N PHE A 191 7.35 -5.80 7.30
CA PHE A 191 8.42 -6.22 8.19
C PHE A 191 9.24 -7.39 7.62
N ARG A 192 10.57 -7.26 7.71
CA ARG A 192 11.51 -8.34 7.39
C ARG A 192 11.25 -9.54 8.30
N GLY A 193 11.16 -10.72 7.70
CA GLY A 193 10.80 -11.96 8.42
C GLY A 193 9.29 -12.13 8.64
N GLY A 194 8.45 -11.13 8.31
CA GLY A 194 6.99 -11.22 8.32
C GLY A 194 6.44 -12.11 7.20
N PHE A 195 5.11 -12.21 7.12
CA PHE A 195 4.45 -13.08 6.14
C PHE A 195 4.74 -12.65 4.71
N GLN A 196 4.61 -11.36 4.39
CA GLN A 196 4.81 -10.81 3.05
C GLN A 196 6.25 -10.97 2.59
N TRP A 197 7.23 -10.71 3.48
CA TRP A 197 8.65 -10.94 3.17
C TRP A 197 8.89 -12.41 2.83
N LYS A 198 8.34 -13.36 3.61
CA LYS A 198 8.46 -14.79 3.34
C LYS A 198 7.81 -15.21 2.02
N GLU A 199 6.71 -14.57 1.62
CA GLU A 199 6.13 -14.78 0.27
C GLU A 199 7.11 -14.40 -0.83
N MET A 200 7.81 -13.27 -0.69
CA MET A 200 8.75 -12.78 -1.71
C MET A 200 10.04 -13.61 -1.81
N GLN A 201 10.36 -14.40 -0.77
CA GLN A 201 11.47 -15.37 -0.81
C GLN A 201 11.12 -16.64 -1.59
N GLN A 202 9.85 -16.82 -1.96
CA GLN A 202 9.39 -17.98 -2.71
C GLN A 202 9.33 -17.66 -4.21
N ASP A 203 9.09 -18.69 -5.02
CA ASP A 203 8.81 -18.51 -6.44
C ASP A 203 7.43 -17.86 -6.62
N ARG A 204 7.45 -16.57 -6.96
CA ARG A 204 6.31 -15.69 -7.17
C ARG A 204 6.48 -14.91 -8.48
N THR A 205 6.66 -15.62 -9.57
CA THR A 205 7.02 -15.05 -10.87
C THR A 205 6.00 -14.03 -11.36
N HIS A 206 4.69 -14.37 -11.33
CA HIS A 206 3.64 -13.45 -11.80
C HIS A 206 3.45 -12.27 -10.85
N LEU A 207 3.51 -12.49 -9.53
CA LEU A 207 3.41 -11.41 -8.56
C LEU A 207 4.58 -10.42 -8.71
N LYS A 208 5.81 -10.92 -8.81
CA LYS A 208 7.00 -10.08 -9.03
C LYS A 208 6.87 -9.28 -10.33
N ARG A 209 6.43 -9.95 -11.41
CA ARG A 209 6.20 -9.28 -12.69
C ARG A 209 5.10 -8.21 -12.61
N LEU A 210 4.02 -8.48 -11.89
CA LEU A 210 2.97 -7.49 -11.66
C LEU A 210 3.52 -6.28 -10.89
N MET A 211 4.30 -6.49 -9.85
CA MET A 211 4.94 -5.42 -9.07
C MET A 211 5.87 -4.55 -9.94
N GLU A 212 6.66 -5.17 -10.82
CA GLU A 212 7.48 -4.43 -11.79
C GLU A 212 6.63 -3.55 -12.72
N VAL A 213 5.56 -4.12 -13.31
CA VAL A 213 4.67 -3.38 -14.22
C VAL A 213 3.95 -2.23 -13.51
N LEU A 214 3.61 -2.39 -12.24
CA LEU A 214 2.97 -1.37 -11.42
C LEU A 214 3.96 -0.36 -10.81
N ASN A 215 5.26 -0.54 -11.03
CA ASN A 215 6.33 0.22 -10.37
C ASN A 215 6.16 0.24 -8.84
N SER A 216 5.88 -0.93 -8.25
CA SER A 216 5.58 -1.10 -6.83
C SER A 216 6.69 -1.93 -6.16
N LYS A 217 7.80 -1.25 -5.84
CA LYS A 217 8.95 -1.87 -5.18
C LYS A 217 8.68 -2.06 -3.69
N PRO A 218 8.89 -3.25 -3.10
CA PRO A 218 8.72 -3.43 -1.66
C PRO A 218 9.92 -2.87 -0.91
N TYR A 219 9.66 -2.30 0.26
CA TYR A 219 10.65 -1.95 1.28
C TYR A 219 10.41 -2.80 2.52
N TYR A 220 11.50 -3.25 3.15
CA TYR A 220 11.43 -4.09 4.34
C TYR A 220 11.86 -3.33 5.57
N VAL A 221 11.04 -3.42 6.61
CA VAL A 221 11.24 -2.75 7.87
C VAL A 221 11.92 -3.70 8.86
N VAL A 222 12.92 -3.19 9.54
CA VAL A 222 13.53 -3.81 10.72
C VAL A 222 13.34 -2.85 11.90
N GLU A 223 12.87 -3.36 13.03
CA GLU A 223 12.78 -2.58 14.26
C GLU A 223 13.83 -3.05 15.25
N GLU A 224 14.62 -2.10 15.76
CA GLU A 224 15.64 -2.34 16.75
C GLU A 224 15.51 -1.30 17.88
N ASN A 225 15.13 -1.74 19.07
CA ASN A 225 15.00 -0.88 20.25
C ASN A 225 14.08 0.35 20.02
N GLY A 226 12.96 0.16 19.35
CA GLY A 226 12.01 1.23 19.05
C GLY A 226 12.41 2.16 17.90
N THR A 227 13.47 1.83 17.18
CA THR A 227 13.92 2.56 15.99
C THR A 227 13.68 1.70 14.75
N TYR A 228 13.13 2.31 13.71
CA TYR A 228 12.80 1.64 12.45
C TYR A 228 13.87 1.92 11.39
N PHE A 229 14.34 0.84 10.78
CA PHE A 229 15.28 0.88 9.67
C PHE A 229 14.61 0.27 8.44
N VAL A 230 15.04 0.73 7.26
CA VAL A 230 14.47 0.26 5.98
C VAL A 230 15.57 -0.37 5.15
N THR A 231 15.27 -1.51 4.55
CA THR A 231 16.14 -2.24 3.61
C THR A 231 15.37 -2.60 2.34
N GLU A 232 16.09 -2.92 1.28
CA GLU A 232 15.51 -3.44 0.03
C GLU A 232 15.51 -4.97 -0.04
N ASP A 233 16.19 -5.65 0.94
CA ASP A 233 16.38 -7.10 1.00
C ASP A 233 15.85 -7.72 2.31
#